data_46d460189e6b1ca2ec77833b96e5b06c
#
_entry.id   46d460189e6b1ca2ec77833b96e5b06c
#
_cell.length_a   1.000
_cell.length_b   1.000
_cell.length_c   1.000
_cell.angle_alpha   90.00
_cell.angle_beta   90.00
_cell.angle_gamma   90.00
#
_symmetry.space_group_name_H-M   'P 1'
#
loop_
_entity.id
_entity.type
_entity.pdbx_description
1 polymer ?
#
loop_
_entity_poly.entity_id
_entity_poly.type
_entity_poly.pdbx_seq_one_letter_code
_entity_poly.pdbx_strand_id
1 'polypeptide(L)'
;MIEQSKAKRLTESLKAKTKPTMRSLVESPVKFEQELMLFTAFGFMSERAINQRYQYLGNLGKEKKALENVEVYYSKKHNHFRAGIIEPADDEPINQLSILTQISHNNIHQIDVKSIPWLKNPFQVGLVETRDSHIGRGIAKSLYLFLIRIGYELVSDCEQYLGGYWLWKSLSSSDKINVYVWNDLKKDYLRDDNGKLIRYNGSNIPEDEIWSTDESKLHTVLVSTAKTL
;
A
#
# COMPACT_ATOMS: atom_id res chain seq x y z
N MET A 1 -31.54 2.89 28.62
CA MET A 1 -30.75 4.16 28.68
C MET A 1 -29.23 3.98 28.85
N ILE A 2 -28.77 2.91 29.52
CA ILE A 2 -27.32 2.70 29.79
C ILE A 2 -26.52 2.22 28.53
N GLU A 3 -27.12 1.43 27.64
CA GLU A 3 -26.44 0.92 26.44
C GLU A 3 -26.21 1.98 25.38
N GLN A 4 -27.14 2.91 25.17
CA GLN A 4 -26.95 4.01 24.21
C GLN A 4 -25.82 4.97 24.63
N SER A 5 -25.61 5.14 25.92
CA SER A 5 -24.53 5.95 26.49
C SER A 5 -23.16 5.28 26.26
N LYS A 6 -23.05 3.95 26.36
CA LYS A 6 -21.80 3.21 26.07
C LYS A 6 -21.45 3.20 24.60
N ALA A 7 -22.44 2.99 23.72
CA ALA A 7 -22.23 3.04 22.27
C ALA A 7 -21.76 4.43 21.81
N LYS A 8 -22.36 5.50 22.33
CA LYS A 8 -21.95 6.87 22.02
C LYS A 8 -20.51 7.18 22.47
N ARG A 9 -20.13 6.73 23.69
CA ARG A 9 -18.74 6.89 24.19
C ARG A 9 -17.73 6.08 23.40
N LEU A 10 -18.07 4.88 22.93
CA LEU A 10 -17.19 4.09 22.05
C LEU A 10 -17.00 4.79 20.70
N THR A 11 -18.07 5.32 20.11
CA THR A 11 -18.01 6.03 18.82
C THR A 11 -17.21 7.33 18.94
N GLU A 12 -17.34 8.07 20.04
CA GLU A 12 -16.54 9.26 20.32
C GLU A 12 -15.07 8.93 20.61
N SER A 13 -14.79 7.83 21.29
CA SER A 13 -13.42 7.34 21.54
C SER A 13 -12.74 6.84 20.28
N LEU A 14 -13.47 6.26 19.33
CA LEU A 14 -12.95 5.86 18.03
C LEU A 14 -12.68 7.08 17.13
N LYS A 15 -13.59 8.08 17.13
CA LYS A 15 -13.38 9.34 16.39
C LYS A 15 -12.17 10.13 16.87
N ALA A 16 -11.88 10.10 18.19
CA ALA A 16 -10.71 10.79 18.76
C ALA A 16 -9.36 10.16 18.40
N LYS A 17 -9.33 8.94 17.84
CA LYS A 17 -8.11 8.21 17.48
C LYS A 17 -7.81 8.21 15.97
N THR A 18 -8.70 8.69 15.13
CA THR A 18 -8.49 8.75 13.69
C THR A 18 -7.82 10.06 13.31
N LYS A 19 -6.52 10.02 13.01
CA LYS A 19 -5.84 11.14 12.37
C LYS A 19 -6.31 11.25 10.91
N PRO A 20 -6.37 12.47 10.34
CA PRO A 20 -6.73 12.67 8.94
C PRO A 20 -5.76 11.93 8.03
N THR A 21 -6.29 11.39 6.97
CA THR A 21 -5.55 10.73 5.89
C THR A 21 -5.59 11.62 4.64
N MET A 22 -4.75 11.33 3.63
CA MET A 22 -4.95 11.91 2.30
C MET A 22 -6.37 11.54 1.86
N ARG A 23 -7.30 12.45 1.91
CA ARG A 23 -8.74 12.22 1.89
C ARG A 23 -9.16 11.02 2.74
N SER A 24 -9.65 11.26 3.94
CA SER A 24 -10.40 10.23 4.62
C SER A 24 -11.62 9.96 3.75
N LEU A 25 -11.67 8.78 3.17
CA LEU A 25 -12.86 8.35 2.48
C LEU A 25 -13.99 8.42 3.48
N VAL A 26 -14.93 9.33 3.23
CA VAL A 26 -16.22 9.30 3.91
C VAL A 26 -16.71 7.88 3.67
N GLU A 27 -16.89 7.12 4.74
CA GLU A 27 -17.37 5.75 4.71
C GLU A 27 -18.64 5.69 3.85
N SER A 28 -18.45 5.38 2.59
CA SER A 28 -19.55 5.00 1.74
C SER A 28 -19.82 3.53 2.06
N PRO A 29 -21.04 3.14 2.47
CA PRO A 29 -21.39 1.73 2.70
C PRO A 29 -21.01 0.82 1.54
N VAL A 30 -21.06 1.33 0.31
CA VAL A 30 -20.70 0.60 -0.92
C VAL A 30 -19.20 0.28 -0.99
N LYS A 31 -18.32 1.15 -0.46
CA LYS A 31 -16.88 0.85 -0.40
C LYS A 31 -16.54 -0.15 0.70
N PHE A 32 -17.27 -0.13 1.80
CA PHE A 32 -17.12 -1.10 2.88
C PHE A 32 -17.53 -2.51 2.42
N GLU A 33 -18.61 -2.63 1.66
CA GLU A 33 -19.02 -3.90 1.05
C GLU A 33 -18.02 -4.40 0.01
N GLN A 34 -17.40 -3.51 -0.80
CA GLN A 34 -16.35 -3.87 -1.74
C GLN A 34 -15.06 -4.32 -1.03
N GLU A 35 -14.68 -3.70 0.08
CA GLU A 35 -13.58 -4.16 0.91
C GLU A 35 -13.87 -5.55 1.50
N LEU A 36 -15.06 -5.78 2.05
CA LEU A 36 -15.45 -7.09 2.57
C LEU A 36 -15.43 -8.17 1.49
N MET A 37 -15.90 -7.85 0.28
CA MET A 37 -15.86 -8.80 -0.85
C MET A 37 -14.45 -9.07 -1.35
N LEU A 38 -13.52 -8.13 -1.25
CA LEU A 38 -12.12 -8.34 -1.61
C LEU A 38 -11.39 -9.18 -0.55
N PHE A 39 -11.70 -9.01 0.74
CA PHE A 39 -11.17 -9.85 1.82
C PHE A 39 -11.56 -11.32 1.69
N THR A 40 -12.70 -11.63 1.09
CA THR A 40 -13.07 -13.03 0.78
C THR A 40 -12.26 -13.63 -0.37
N ALA A 41 -11.51 -12.82 -1.11
CA ALA A 41 -10.65 -13.27 -2.22
C ALA A 41 -9.23 -13.71 -1.79
N PHE A 42 -8.89 -13.67 -0.49
CA PHE A 42 -7.70 -14.34 0.05
C PHE A 42 -7.95 -15.85 0.09
N GLY A 43 -8.15 -16.42 -1.09
CA GLY A 43 -8.23 -17.86 -1.26
C GLY A 43 -6.84 -18.47 -1.36
N PHE A 44 -6.82 -19.78 -1.20
CA PHE A 44 -5.68 -20.59 -1.56
C PHE A 44 -5.59 -20.69 -3.09
N MET A 45 -4.38 -20.66 -3.62
CA MET A 45 -4.14 -20.93 -5.05
C MET A 45 -3.30 -22.19 -5.19
N SER A 46 -3.79 -23.17 -5.96
CA SER A 46 -2.98 -24.36 -6.27
C SER A 46 -1.69 -23.97 -7.00
N GLU A 47 -0.62 -24.68 -6.76
CA GLU A 47 0.68 -24.49 -7.42
C GLU A 47 0.55 -24.45 -8.95
N ARG A 48 -0.31 -25.29 -9.54
CA ARG A 48 -0.61 -25.25 -10.97
C ARG A 48 -1.19 -23.93 -11.44
N ALA A 49 -2.13 -23.35 -10.67
CA ALA A 49 -2.74 -22.05 -11.00
C ALA A 49 -1.74 -20.92 -10.87
N ILE A 50 -0.83 -21.00 -9.90
CA ILE A 50 0.26 -20.03 -9.71
C ILE A 50 1.17 -20.06 -10.94
N ASN A 51 1.72 -21.23 -11.30
CA ASN A 51 2.66 -21.39 -12.40
C ASN A 51 2.09 -20.97 -13.75
N GLN A 52 0.77 -21.07 -13.95
CA GLN A 52 0.12 -20.66 -15.18
C GLN A 52 -0.17 -19.15 -15.28
N ARG A 53 -0.38 -18.47 -14.15
CA ARG A 53 -0.93 -17.09 -14.13
C ARG A 53 -0.01 -16.06 -13.50
N TYR A 54 1.02 -16.51 -12.79
CA TYR A 54 1.88 -15.65 -12.00
C TYR A 54 3.35 -15.89 -12.34
N GLN A 55 4.10 -14.80 -12.31
CA GLN A 55 5.55 -14.79 -12.38
C GLN A 55 6.11 -14.73 -10.96
N TYR A 56 6.93 -15.69 -10.58
CA TYR A 56 7.70 -15.62 -9.35
C TYR A 56 8.76 -14.52 -9.43
N LEU A 57 8.84 -13.67 -8.40
CA LEU A 57 9.77 -12.54 -8.33
C LEU A 57 10.86 -12.72 -7.27
N GLY A 58 10.67 -13.56 -6.26
CA GLY A 58 11.60 -13.76 -5.15
C GLY A 58 10.88 -13.90 -3.81
N ASN A 59 11.61 -13.69 -2.71
CA ASN A 59 11.07 -13.74 -1.35
C ASN A 59 11.42 -12.47 -0.53
N LEU A 60 10.72 -12.30 0.60
CA LEU A 60 10.86 -11.12 1.47
C LEU A 60 11.99 -11.22 2.51
N GLY A 61 12.81 -12.28 2.50
CA GLY A 61 13.85 -12.51 3.50
C GLY A 61 14.91 -11.39 3.57
N LYS A 62 15.21 -10.73 2.44
CA LYS A 62 16.16 -9.60 2.40
C LYS A 62 15.61 -8.33 3.06
N GLU A 63 14.31 -8.13 3.05
CA GLU A 63 13.64 -7.01 3.69
C GLU A 63 13.45 -7.25 5.18
N LYS A 64 13.09 -8.48 5.55
CA LYS A 64 12.89 -8.92 6.93
C LYS A 64 13.15 -10.42 7.04
N LYS A 65 14.17 -10.83 7.79
CA LYS A 65 14.59 -12.24 7.94
C LYS A 65 13.45 -13.17 8.35
N ALA A 66 12.56 -12.72 9.23
CA ALA A 66 11.38 -13.50 9.66
C ALA A 66 10.36 -13.77 8.53
N LEU A 67 10.54 -13.21 7.34
CA LEU A 67 9.68 -13.37 6.16
C LEU A 67 10.42 -14.11 5.01
N GLU A 68 11.49 -14.86 5.30
CA GLU A 68 12.27 -15.57 4.27
C GLU A 68 11.44 -16.62 3.50
N ASN A 69 10.41 -17.19 4.12
CA ASN A 69 9.50 -18.14 3.50
C ASN A 69 8.30 -17.46 2.78
N VAL A 70 8.22 -16.13 2.79
CA VAL A 70 7.16 -15.41 2.10
C VAL A 70 7.61 -15.08 0.69
N GLU A 71 7.01 -15.74 -0.27
CA GLU A 71 7.29 -15.62 -1.69
C GLU A 71 6.44 -14.53 -2.35
N VAL A 72 7.00 -13.87 -3.36
CA VAL A 72 6.36 -12.77 -4.09
C VAL A 72 6.11 -13.18 -5.53
N TYR A 73 4.88 -12.93 -5.97
CA TYR A 73 4.39 -13.25 -7.31
C TYR A 73 3.72 -12.05 -7.97
N TYR A 74 3.83 -11.95 -9.28
CA TYR A 74 3.20 -10.91 -10.09
C TYR A 74 2.23 -11.51 -11.12
N SER A 75 1.04 -10.98 -11.21
CA SER A 75 0.07 -11.29 -12.26
C SER A 75 -0.03 -10.16 -13.27
N LYS A 76 0.52 -10.37 -14.47
CA LYS A 76 0.42 -9.42 -15.57
C LYS A 76 -1.04 -9.18 -16.00
N LYS A 77 -1.85 -10.25 -16.01
CA LYS A 77 -3.28 -10.17 -16.41
C LYS A 77 -4.10 -9.26 -15.50
N HIS A 78 -3.83 -9.31 -14.20
CA HIS A 78 -4.60 -8.56 -13.19
C HIS A 78 -3.83 -7.35 -12.64
N ASN A 79 -2.59 -7.13 -13.11
CA ASN A 79 -1.72 -6.04 -12.70
C ASN A 79 -1.63 -5.91 -11.17
N HIS A 80 -1.32 -7.01 -10.48
CA HIS A 80 -1.17 -7.04 -9.04
C HIS A 80 0.00 -7.91 -8.58
N PHE A 81 0.53 -7.60 -7.40
CA PHE A 81 1.52 -8.38 -6.68
C PHE A 81 0.87 -9.12 -5.52
N ARG A 82 1.29 -10.35 -5.28
CA ARG A 82 0.88 -11.17 -4.13
C ARG A 82 2.09 -11.66 -3.38
N ALA A 83 2.02 -11.64 -2.05
CA ALA A 83 3.00 -12.29 -1.20
C ALA A 83 2.30 -13.33 -0.33
N GLY A 84 2.88 -14.52 -0.23
CA GLY A 84 2.29 -15.64 0.48
C GLY A 84 3.30 -16.72 0.82
N ILE A 85 2.82 -17.75 1.49
CA ILE A 85 3.61 -18.93 1.88
C ILE A 85 3.09 -20.13 1.10
N ILE A 86 4.00 -20.91 0.54
CA ILE A 86 3.67 -22.23 -0.04
C ILE A 86 3.53 -23.21 1.13
N GLU A 87 2.38 -23.83 1.23
CA GLU A 87 2.07 -24.83 2.26
C GLU A 87 1.30 -26.00 1.65
N PRO A 88 1.39 -27.22 2.24
CA PRO A 88 0.57 -28.34 1.80
C PRO A 88 -0.92 -28.01 1.90
N ALA A 89 -1.71 -28.46 0.94
CA ALA A 89 -3.17 -28.42 1.05
C ALA A 89 -3.65 -29.49 2.04
N ASP A 90 -4.65 -29.14 2.85
CA ASP A 90 -5.10 -30.02 3.96
C ASP A 90 -5.57 -31.42 3.51
N ASP A 91 -6.15 -31.53 2.30
CA ASP A 91 -6.78 -32.77 1.83
C ASP A 91 -6.22 -33.26 0.47
N GLU A 92 -5.18 -32.65 -0.07
CA GLU A 92 -4.62 -33.03 -1.38
C GLU A 92 -3.07 -33.08 -1.35
N PRO A 93 -2.43 -34.00 -2.11
CA PRO A 93 -0.98 -34.05 -2.19
C PRO A 93 -0.36 -32.97 -3.07
N ILE A 94 -0.92 -31.75 -3.03
CA ILE A 94 -0.47 -30.59 -3.79
C ILE A 94 -0.19 -29.42 -2.86
N ASN A 95 0.81 -28.64 -3.23
CA ASN A 95 1.09 -27.40 -2.55
C ASN A 95 0.13 -26.28 -3.00
N GLN A 96 -0.15 -25.38 -2.10
CA GLN A 96 -0.98 -24.21 -2.34
C GLN A 96 -0.30 -22.94 -1.82
N LEU A 97 -0.53 -21.81 -2.49
CA LEU A 97 -0.10 -20.51 -2.01
C LEU A 97 -1.15 -19.92 -1.07
N SER A 98 -0.81 -19.81 0.19
CA SER A 98 -1.56 -19.07 1.18
C SER A 98 -1.22 -17.59 1.06
N ILE A 99 -2.11 -16.80 0.46
CA ILE A 99 -1.86 -15.36 0.22
C ILE A 99 -1.97 -14.61 1.55
N LEU A 100 -0.93 -13.85 1.90
CA LEU A 100 -0.85 -13.06 3.12
C LEU A 100 -1.11 -11.58 2.88
N THR A 101 -0.65 -11.06 1.74
CA THR A 101 -0.88 -9.66 1.34
C THR A 101 -0.87 -9.55 -0.18
N GLN A 102 -1.59 -8.55 -0.68
CA GLN A 102 -1.56 -8.19 -2.10
C GLN A 102 -1.54 -6.67 -2.29
N ILE A 103 -0.99 -6.26 -3.43
CA ILE A 103 -0.99 -4.87 -3.90
C ILE A 103 -1.59 -4.87 -5.30
N SER A 104 -2.66 -4.13 -5.50
CA SER A 104 -3.31 -3.96 -6.80
C SER A 104 -3.00 -2.60 -7.41
N HIS A 105 -2.96 -2.55 -8.74
CA HIS A 105 -2.87 -1.29 -9.47
C HIS A 105 -4.15 -0.47 -9.29
N ASN A 106 -4.03 0.85 -9.21
CA ASN A 106 -5.19 1.73 -9.19
C ASN A 106 -5.86 1.80 -10.56
N ASN A 107 -7.15 1.49 -10.60
CA ASN A 107 -7.96 1.56 -11.80
C ASN A 107 -9.04 2.66 -11.73
N ILE A 108 -9.18 3.36 -10.60
CA ILE A 108 -10.28 4.29 -10.34
C ILE A 108 -9.80 5.74 -10.43
N HIS A 109 -8.74 6.09 -9.71
CA HIS A 109 -8.18 7.44 -9.66
C HIS A 109 -6.75 7.43 -10.19
N GLN A 110 -6.62 7.23 -11.51
CA GLN A 110 -5.31 7.18 -12.16
C GLN A 110 -4.80 8.59 -12.40
N ILE A 111 -3.57 8.83 -11.96
CA ILE A 111 -2.76 9.92 -12.47
C ILE A 111 -1.90 9.39 -13.62
N ASP A 112 -1.44 10.27 -14.49
CA ASP A 112 -0.47 9.87 -15.52
C ASP A 112 0.91 9.68 -14.88
N VAL A 113 1.12 8.50 -14.25
CA VAL A 113 2.38 8.17 -13.59
C VAL A 113 3.58 8.19 -14.53
N LYS A 114 3.35 8.04 -15.86
CA LYS A 114 4.42 8.11 -16.86
C LYS A 114 4.89 9.52 -17.11
N SER A 115 4.07 10.53 -16.79
CA SER A 115 4.44 11.94 -16.88
C SER A 115 5.28 12.41 -15.68
N ILE A 116 5.36 11.61 -14.59
CA ILE A 116 6.18 11.96 -13.42
C ILE A 116 7.66 11.82 -13.81
N PRO A 117 8.46 12.89 -13.72
CA PRO A 117 9.86 12.86 -14.11
C PRO A 117 10.66 11.80 -13.34
N TRP A 118 11.64 11.19 -14.00
CA TRP A 118 12.64 10.22 -13.51
C TRP A 118 12.11 8.81 -13.24
N LEU A 119 10.80 8.58 -13.28
CA LEU A 119 10.27 7.25 -13.08
C LEU A 119 10.46 6.41 -14.35
N LYS A 120 11.04 5.21 -14.18
CA LYS A 120 11.33 4.27 -15.29
C LYS A 120 10.33 3.13 -15.33
N ASN A 121 9.90 2.67 -14.17
CA ASN A 121 8.98 1.55 -14.02
C ASN A 121 7.93 1.87 -12.92
N PRO A 122 7.12 2.94 -13.12
CA PRO A 122 6.15 3.38 -12.12
C PRO A 122 4.99 2.40 -12.00
N PHE A 123 4.56 2.19 -10.76
CA PHE A 123 3.39 1.40 -10.41
C PHE A 123 2.53 2.20 -9.42
N GLN A 124 1.35 2.65 -9.85
CA GLN A 124 0.41 3.32 -8.96
C GLN A 124 -0.34 2.28 -8.15
N VAL A 125 -0.18 2.35 -6.85
CA VAL A 125 -0.83 1.47 -5.90
C VAL A 125 -2.26 1.96 -5.67
N GLY A 126 -3.26 1.14 -6.00
CA GLY A 126 -4.66 1.45 -5.72
C GLY A 126 -5.12 0.87 -4.38
N LEU A 127 -4.80 -0.40 -4.14
CA LEU A 127 -5.25 -1.10 -2.95
C LEU A 127 -4.13 -1.98 -2.39
N VAL A 128 -3.99 -1.94 -1.07
CA VAL A 128 -3.12 -2.85 -0.31
C VAL A 128 -3.97 -3.56 0.71
N GLU A 129 -3.97 -4.87 0.64
CA GLU A 129 -4.71 -5.73 1.55
C GLU A 129 -3.76 -6.69 2.25
N THR A 130 -3.98 -6.93 3.52
CA THR A 130 -3.25 -7.93 4.30
C THR A 130 -4.25 -8.75 5.07
N ARG A 131 -4.08 -10.09 5.05
CA ARG A 131 -4.92 -11.02 5.81
C ARG A 131 -4.93 -10.62 7.28
N ASP A 132 -6.10 -10.57 7.93
CA ASP A 132 -6.29 -10.06 9.30
C ASP A 132 -5.33 -10.68 10.31
N SER A 133 -5.13 -12.00 10.27
CA SER A 133 -4.19 -12.73 11.13
C SER A 133 -2.72 -12.31 10.96
N HIS A 134 -2.41 -11.51 9.93
CA HIS A 134 -1.06 -11.08 9.56
C HIS A 134 -0.87 -9.56 9.56
N ILE A 135 -1.91 -8.80 9.92
CA ILE A 135 -1.82 -7.35 10.14
C ILE A 135 -0.79 -7.05 11.24
N GLY A 136 -0.03 -5.98 11.09
CA GLY A 136 1.00 -5.57 12.04
C GLY A 136 2.32 -6.36 11.97
N ARG A 137 2.40 -7.45 11.20
CA ARG A 137 3.63 -8.24 11.05
C ARG A 137 4.65 -7.61 10.07
N GLY A 138 4.30 -6.51 9.42
CA GLY A 138 5.17 -5.76 8.51
C GLY A 138 5.29 -6.36 7.11
N ILE A 139 4.40 -7.29 6.73
CA ILE A 139 4.45 -7.97 5.41
C ILE A 139 4.22 -6.97 4.28
N ALA A 140 3.19 -6.11 4.37
CA ALA A 140 2.93 -5.08 3.37
C ALA A 140 4.13 -4.14 3.19
N LYS A 141 4.72 -3.63 4.29
CA LYS A 141 5.93 -2.80 4.23
C LYS A 141 7.08 -3.53 3.54
N SER A 142 7.31 -4.81 3.88
CA SER A 142 8.38 -5.61 3.27
C SER A 142 8.12 -5.85 1.78
N LEU A 143 6.86 -6.03 1.37
CA LEU A 143 6.51 -6.14 -0.05
C LEU A 143 6.79 -4.85 -0.82
N TYR A 144 6.48 -3.68 -0.27
CA TYR A 144 6.85 -2.40 -0.88
C TYR A 144 8.37 -2.26 -1.03
N LEU A 145 9.13 -2.50 0.03
CA LEU A 145 10.59 -2.43 -0.02
C LEU A 145 11.19 -3.42 -1.03
N PHE A 146 10.62 -4.63 -1.11
CA PHE A 146 11.00 -5.64 -2.11
C PHE A 146 10.78 -5.12 -3.53
N LEU A 147 9.59 -4.60 -3.84
CA LEU A 147 9.26 -4.10 -5.17
C LEU A 147 10.17 -2.94 -5.57
N ILE A 148 10.42 -2.00 -4.65
CA ILE A 148 11.34 -0.88 -4.90
C ILE A 148 12.76 -1.40 -5.15
N ARG A 149 13.22 -2.39 -4.40
CA ARG A 149 14.55 -3.00 -4.58
C ARG A 149 14.71 -3.68 -5.94
N ILE A 150 13.65 -4.27 -6.48
CA ILE A 150 13.71 -4.91 -7.81
C ILE A 150 13.40 -3.96 -8.97
N GLY A 151 13.32 -2.65 -8.69
CA GLY A 151 13.28 -1.58 -9.70
C GLY A 151 11.90 -1.01 -10.01
N TYR A 152 10.89 -1.24 -9.18
CA TYR A 152 9.64 -0.50 -9.27
C TYR A 152 9.72 0.83 -8.52
N GLU A 153 9.14 1.87 -9.09
CA GLU A 153 8.83 3.10 -8.38
C GLU A 153 7.34 3.07 -8.00
N LEU A 154 7.07 3.05 -6.69
CA LEU A 154 5.69 2.97 -6.23
C LEU A 154 5.11 4.36 -6.04
N VAL A 155 3.97 4.60 -6.62
CA VAL A 155 3.20 5.83 -6.50
C VAL A 155 1.95 5.53 -5.68
N SER A 156 1.65 6.36 -4.68
CA SER A 156 0.46 6.15 -3.87
C SER A 156 -0.83 6.41 -4.67
N ASP A 157 -1.94 5.94 -4.14
CA ASP A 157 -3.25 6.43 -4.56
C ASP A 157 -3.44 7.90 -4.17
N CYS A 158 -4.39 8.54 -4.81
CA CYS A 158 -4.89 9.87 -4.46
C CYS A 158 -5.70 9.85 -3.16
N GLU A 159 -6.25 8.71 -2.81
CA GLU A 159 -7.03 8.47 -1.60
C GLU A 159 -6.38 7.38 -0.76
N GLN A 160 -6.29 7.60 0.56
CA GLN A 160 -5.67 6.62 1.45
C GLN A 160 -6.57 6.32 2.66
N TYR A 161 -6.70 5.04 2.98
CA TYR A 161 -7.20 4.61 4.28
C TYR A 161 -6.14 4.81 5.37
N LEU A 162 -6.56 4.73 6.62
CA LEU A 162 -5.67 4.90 7.77
C LEU A 162 -4.48 3.92 7.74
N GLY A 163 -4.69 2.68 7.28
CA GLY A 163 -3.62 1.70 7.08
C GLY A 163 -2.58 2.16 6.06
N GLY A 164 -3.02 2.73 4.93
CA GLY A 164 -2.15 3.30 3.90
C GLY A 164 -1.35 4.49 4.41
N TYR A 165 -1.99 5.40 5.15
CA TYR A 165 -1.33 6.52 5.82
C TYR A 165 -0.15 6.04 6.71
N TRP A 166 -0.39 5.10 7.61
CA TRP A 166 0.66 4.58 8.49
C TRP A 166 1.75 3.83 7.74
N LEU A 167 1.37 3.09 6.70
CA LEU A 167 2.32 2.40 5.85
C LEU A 167 3.26 3.38 5.15
N TRP A 168 2.74 4.42 4.51
CA TRP A 168 3.55 5.44 3.84
C TRP A 168 4.42 6.24 4.81
N LYS A 169 3.92 6.61 5.98
CA LYS A 169 4.76 7.23 7.04
C LYS A 169 5.91 6.32 7.48
N SER A 170 5.61 5.03 7.65
CA SER A 170 6.63 4.05 8.01
C SER A 170 7.66 3.79 6.88
N LEU A 171 7.24 3.87 5.62
CA LEU A 171 8.14 3.78 4.46
C LEU A 171 9.03 5.02 4.37
N SER A 172 8.44 6.21 4.52
CA SER A 172 9.15 7.50 4.45
C SER A 172 10.25 7.64 5.50
N SER A 173 10.05 7.06 6.68
CA SER A 173 11.05 7.04 7.76
C SER A 173 12.15 6.01 7.54
N SER A 174 12.07 5.16 6.49
CA SER A 174 13.10 4.18 6.18
C SER A 174 14.32 4.85 5.56
N ASP A 175 15.52 4.35 5.90
CA ASP A 175 16.79 4.74 5.28
C ASP A 175 17.06 4.03 3.95
N LYS A 176 16.26 3.01 3.60
CA LYS A 176 16.43 2.18 2.41
C LYS A 176 15.92 2.79 1.12
N ILE A 177 15.00 3.75 1.23
CA ILE A 177 14.30 4.35 0.09
C ILE A 177 14.20 5.86 0.23
N ASN A 178 13.92 6.53 -0.88
CA ASN A 178 13.50 7.92 -0.88
C ASN A 178 11.99 7.98 -1.14
N VAL A 179 11.30 8.88 -0.44
CA VAL A 179 9.89 9.20 -0.70
C VAL A 179 9.79 10.70 -0.94
N TYR A 180 9.10 11.08 -2.00
CA TYR A 180 8.85 12.46 -2.41
C TYR A 180 7.35 12.71 -2.52
N VAL A 181 6.95 13.97 -2.44
CA VAL A 181 5.57 14.41 -2.65
C VAL A 181 5.46 15.00 -4.04
N TRP A 182 4.55 14.46 -4.86
CA TRP A 182 4.23 14.93 -6.20
C TRP A 182 2.85 15.58 -6.20
N ASN A 183 2.73 16.74 -6.83
CA ASN A 183 1.45 17.38 -7.09
C ASN A 183 1.12 17.27 -8.57
N ASP A 184 0.11 16.47 -8.90
CA ASP A 184 -0.23 16.18 -10.28
C ASP A 184 -0.89 17.35 -11.03
N LEU A 185 -1.51 18.31 -10.33
CA LEU A 185 -2.00 19.55 -10.95
C LEU A 185 -0.87 20.48 -11.33
N LYS A 186 0.11 20.65 -10.43
CA LYS A 186 1.26 21.52 -10.66
C LYS A 186 2.31 20.87 -11.55
N LYS A 187 2.22 19.55 -11.76
CA LYS A 187 3.22 18.71 -12.46
C LYS A 187 4.63 18.92 -11.91
N ASP A 188 4.75 19.07 -10.59
CA ASP A 188 6.03 19.24 -9.91
C ASP A 188 6.05 18.56 -8.54
N TYR A 189 7.26 18.25 -8.10
CA TYR A 189 7.55 17.77 -6.76
C TYR A 189 7.58 18.92 -5.76
N LEU A 190 7.28 18.61 -4.49
CA LEU A 190 7.44 19.58 -3.41
C LEU A 190 8.92 19.92 -3.23
N ARG A 191 9.22 21.22 -3.19
CA ARG A 191 10.57 21.78 -3.07
C ARG A 191 10.67 22.71 -1.87
N ASP A 192 11.88 22.84 -1.35
CA ASP A 192 12.20 23.87 -0.35
C ASP A 192 12.34 25.28 -0.99
N ASP A 193 12.56 26.29 -0.17
CA ASP A 193 12.69 27.70 -0.60
C ASP A 193 13.87 27.92 -1.57
N ASN A 194 14.83 26.99 -1.62
CA ASN A 194 15.98 27.01 -2.53
C ASN A 194 15.71 26.21 -3.83
N GLY A 195 14.49 25.71 -4.01
CA GLY A 195 14.11 24.90 -5.18
C GLY A 195 14.61 23.45 -5.14
N LYS A 196 15.17 22.98 -4.03
CA LYS A 196 15.64 21.62 -3.86
C LYS A 196 14.48 20.69 -3.50
N LEU A 197 14.49 19.48 -4.05
CA LEU A 197 13.51 18.45 -3.71
C LEU A 197 13.50 18.11 -2.22
N ILE A 198 12.33 18.12 -1.62
CA ILE A 198 12.14 17.69 -0.24
C ILE A 198 11.90 16.19 -0.20
N ARG A 199 12.87 15.45 0.37
CA ARG A 199 12.63 14.05 0.74
C ARG A 199 11.71 14.02 1.95
N TYR A 200 10.55 13.38 1.82
CA TYR A 200 9.64 13.17 2.94
C TYR A 200 10.19 12.08 3.87
N ASN A 201 10.26 12.35 5.16
CA ASN A 201 10.75 11.41 6.18
C ASN A 201 9.64 10.91 7.14
N GLY A 202 8.39 11.24 6.84
CA GLY A 202 7.23 10.89 7.66
C GLY A 202 6.79 12.00 8.62
N SER A 203 7.57 13.10 8.77
CA SER A 203 7.26 14.17 9.73
C SER A 203 7.78 15.57 9.36
N ASN A 204 8.68 15.69 8.38
CA ASN A 204 9.34 16.97 8.03
C ASN A 204 8.51 17.87 7.10
N ILE A 205 7.36 17.41 6.64
CA ILE A 205 6.39 18.19 5.88
C ILE A 205 5.11 18.25 6.73
N PRO A 206 4.47 19.41 6.89
CA PRO A 206 3.19 19.52 7.60
C PRO A 206 2.18 18.50 7.09
N GLU A 207 1.43 17.88 8.01
CA GLU A 207 0.51 16.80 7.63
C GLU A 207 -0.58 17.27 6.67
N ASP A 208 -1.08 18.49 6.82
CA ASP A 208 -2.09 19.09 5.97
C ASP A 208 -1.60 19.40 4.54
N GLU A 209 -0.30 19.45 4.32
CA GLU A 209 0.27 19.57 2.96
C GLU A 209 0.15 18.28 2.15
N ILE A 210 0.10 17.12 2.83
CA ILE A 210 0.03 15.79 2.19
C ILE A 210 -1.30 15.12 2.51
N TRP A 211 -1.71 15.15 3.79
CA TRP A 211 -2.79 14.38 4.35
C TRP A 211 -3.96 15.29 4.73
N SER A 212 -5.01 15.33 3.94
CA SER A 212 -6.16 16.17 4.19
C SER A 212 -7.45 15.52 3.68
N THR A 213 -8.56 15.92 4.26
CA THR A 213 -9.90 15.62 3.72
C THR A 213 -10.33 16.63 2.66
N ASP A 214 -9.50 17.64 2.37
CA ASP A 214 -9.75 18.65 1.36
C ASP A 214 -9.58 18.08 -0.05
N GLU A 215 -10.55 18.31 -0.92
CA GLU A 215 -10.52 17.85 -2.32
C GLU A 215 -9.33 18.42 -3.12
N SER A 216 -8.79 19.57 -2.72
CA SER A 216 -7.58 20.13 -3.33
C SER A 216 -6.35 19.22 -3.22
N LYS A 217 -6.35 18.26 -2.28
CA LYS A 217 -5.27 17.30 -2.09
C LYS A 217 -5.44 15.99 -2.87
N LEU A 218 -6.54 15.82 -3.64
CA LEU A 218 -6.75 14.66 -4.51
C LEU A 218 -5.64 14.45 -5.56
N HIS A 219 -4.91 15.52 -5.86
CA HIS A 219 -3.82 15.50 -6.84
C HIS A 219 -2.44 15.40 -6.19
N THR A 220 -2.38 15.17 -4.87
CA THR A 220 -1.13 15.00 -4.14
C THR A 220 -0.89 13.52 -3.90
N VAL A 221 0.24 13.00 -4.37
CA VAL A 221 0.63 11.61 -4.21
C VAL A 221 2.05 11.48 -3.67
N LEU A 222 2.32 10.36 -3.03
CA LEU A 222 3.66 9.98 -2.59
C LEU A 222 4.33 9.10 -3.65
N VAL A 223 5.57 9.41 -3.95
CA VAL A 223 6.39 8.69 -4.93
C VAL A 223 7.59 8.11 -4.21
N SER A 224 7.76 6.79 -4.26
CA SER A 224 8.90 6.10 -3.65
C SER A 224 9.87 5.57 -4.71
N THR A 225 11.15 5.76 -4.46
CA THR A 225 12.23 5.28 -5.31
C THR A 225 13.31 4.59 -4.50
N ALA A 226 14.08 3.71 -5.12
CA ALA A 226 15.29 3.18 -4.51
C ALA A 226 16.23 4.35 -4.15
N LYS A 227 16.90 4.23 -2.99
CA LYS A 227 17.97 5.14 -2.68
C LYS A 227 19.13 4.81 -3.63
N THR A 228 19.47 5.73 -4.51
CA THR A 228 20.68 5.59 -5.33
C THR A 228 21.87 5.51 -4.40
N LEU A 229 22.61 4.42 -4.47
CA LEU A 229 23.86 4.22 -3.73
C LEU A 229 24.91 5.20 -4.23
#